data_96cf01d8b39bb1f23a166a3af58fc2b0
#
_entry.id   96cf01d8b39bb1f23a166a3af58fc2b0
#
_cell.length_a   1.000
_cell.length_b   1.000
_cell.length_c   1.000
_cell.angle_alpha   90.00
_cell.angle_beta   90.00
_cell.angle_gamma   90.00
#
_symmetry.space_group_name_H-M   'P 1'
#
loop_
_entity.id
_entity.type
_entity.pdbx_description
1 polymer ?
#
loop_
_entity_poly.entity_id
_entity_poly.type
_entity_poly.pdbx_seq_one_letter_code
_entity_poly.pdbx_strand_id
1 'polypeptide(L)'
;MLIENNNEKTLSVLQEAHKIIYGDREKTYGHPDKNLRTIAKMWNAYTESVGERELNSKDVAVMMIILKAARLANDPSHRDSIIDICGYAALIERCRDGQEN
;
A
#
# COMPACT_ATOMS: atom_id res chain seq x y z
N MET A 1 -8.55 34.80 -14.11
CA MET A 1 -8.12 33.44 -14.45
C MET A 1 -8.99 32.43 -13.77
N LEU A 2 -9.41 31.47 -14.54
CA LEU A 2 -10.24 30.41 -13.99
C LEU A 2 -9.49 29.58 -12.95
N ILE A 3 -8.21 29.52 -13.10
CA ILE A 3 -7.36 28.75 -12.19
C ILE A 3 -7.45 29.28 -10.77
N GLU A 4 -7.56 30.58 -10.62
CA GLU A 4 -7.62 31.20 -9.31
C GLU A 4 -8.86 30.78 -8.53
N ASN A 5 -9.99 30.70 -9.23
CA ASN A 5 -11.22 30.28 -8.60
C ASN A 5 -11.15 28.84 -8.12
N ASN A 6 -10.44 28.00 -8.87
CA ASN A 6 -10.27 26.63 -8.48
C ASN A 6 -9.32 26.50 -7.31
N ASN A 7 -8.30 27.37 -7.26
CA ASN A 7 -7.31 27.31 -6.20
C ASN A 7 -7.89 27.55 -4.83
N GLU A 8 -8.93 28.34 -4.74
CA GLU A 8 -9.58 28.60 -3.47
C GLU A 8 -10.18 27.34 -2.86
N LYS A 9 -10.53 26.37 -3.70
CA LYS A 9 -11.18 25.15 -3.27
C LYS A 9 -10.25 23.96 -3.34
N THR A 10 -9.07 24.14 -3.90
CA THR A 10 -8.14 23.05 -4.11
C THR A 10 -7.07 23.09 -3.02
N LEU A 11 -6.98 21.99 -2.28
CA LEU A 11 -5.94 21.85 -1.28
C LEU A 11 -4.62 21.51 -1.98
N SER A 12 -3.52 21.95 -1.41
CA SER A 12 -2.21 21.50 -1.87
C SER A 12 -2.05 20.02 -1.50
N VAL A 13 -1.07 19.40 -2.12
CA VAL A 13 -0.77 17.99 -1.81
C VAL A 13 -0.49 17.81 -0.32
N LEU A 14 0.25 18.75 0.27
CA LEU A 14 0.57 18.68 1.69
C LEU A 14 -0.67 18.83 2.57
N GLN A 15 -1.56 19.72 2.17
CA GLN A 15 -2.80 19.92 2.93
C GLN A 15 -3.69 18.68 2.86
N GLU A 16 -3.81 18.08 1.68
CA GLU A 16 -4.59 16.86 1.56
C GLU A 16 -3.97 15.72 2.36
N ALA A 17 -2.66 15.58 2.28
CA ALA A 17 -1.96 14.55 3.04
C ALA A 17 -2.20 14.73 4.53
N HIS A 18 -2.09 15.96 5.01
CA HIS A 18 -2.32 16.27 6.43
C HIS A 18 -3.73 15.86 6.85
N LYS A 19 -4.71 16.20 6.03
CA LYS A 19 -6.12 15.88 6.32
C LYS A 19 -6.32 14.37 6.41
N ILE A 20 -5.70 13.64 5.49
CA ILE A 20 -5.84 12.19 5.46
C ILE A 20 -5.17 11.53 6.67
N ILE A 21 -3.92 11.88 6.96
CA ILE A 21 -3.16 11.20 8.01
C ILE A 21 -3.65 11.52 9.42
N TYR A 22 -4.25 12.69 9.61
CA TYR A 22 -4.78 13.07 10.92
C TYR A 22 -6.30 12.91 11.02
N GLY A 23 -6.92 12.32 10.00
CA GLY A 23 -8.36 12.11 9.98
C GLY A 23 -8.71 10.67 9.72
N ASP A 24 -9.22 10.41 8.52
CA ASP A 24 -9.81 9.12 8.18
C ASP A 24 -8.84 7.94 8.21
N ARG A 25 -7.56 8.19 7.95
CA ARG A 25 -6.59 7.11 7.89
C ARG A 25 -6.47 6.37 9.22
N GLU A 26 -6.47 7.10 10.31
CA GLU A 26 -6.32 6.49 11.63
C GLU A 26 -7.49 5.59 11.97
N LYS A 27 -8.68 5.95 11.50
CA LYS A 27 -9.87 5.13 11.71
C LYS A 27 -9.77 3.81 10.95
N THR A 28 -9.21 3.86 9.75
CA THR A 28 -9.14 2.69 8.88
C THR A 28 -7.98 1.79 9.20
N TYR A 29 -6.80 2.40 9.45
CA TYR A 29 -5.55 1.64 9.56
C TYR A 29 -4.98 1.58 10.97
N GLY A 30 -5.59 2.28 11.92
CA GLY A 30 -5.09 2.37 13.28
C GLY A 30 -3.93 3.36 13.39
N HIS A 31 -3.25 3.33 14.52
CA HIS A 31 -2.14 4.25 14.75
C HIS A 31 -1.01 3.97 13.74
N PRO A 32 -0.46 5.03 13.11
CA PRO A 32 0.55 4.85 12.07
C PRO A 32 1.74 3.99 12.48
N ASP A 33 2.25 4.19 13.68
CA ASP A 33 3.41 3.41 14.13
C ASP A 33 3.09 1.92 14.19
N LYS A 34 1.94 1.57 14.72
CA LYS A 34 1.54 0.16 14.82
C LYS A 34 1.36 -0.46 13.47
N ASN A 35 0.65 0.24 12.58
CA ASN A 35 0.40 -0.26 11.23
C ASN A 35 1.70 -0.46 10.45
N LEU A 36 2.56 0.55 10.45
CA LEU A 36 3.82 0.48 9.71
C LEU A 36 4.77 -0.55 10.31
N ARG A 37 4.77 -0.72 11.61
CA ARG A 37 5.59 -1.73 12.26
C ARG A 37 5.13 -3.13 11.89
N THR A 38 3.83 -3.34 11.83
CA THR A 38 3.28 -4.63 11.40
C THR A 38 3.72 -4.95 9.98
N ILE A 39 3.64 -3.97 9.09
CA ILE A 39 4.09 -4.14 7.70
C ILE A 39 5.57 -4.49 7.67
N ALA A 40 6.38 -3.79 8.43
CA ALA A 40 7.83 -4.06 8.48
C ALA A 40 8.12 -5.49 8.92
N LYS A 41 7.45 -5.97 9.94
CA LYS A 41 7.63 -7.34 10.41
C LYS A 41 7.25 -8.35 9.35
N MET A 42 6.15 -8.13 8.67
CA MET A 42 5.68 -9.03 7.63
C MET A 42 6.60 -9.01 6.42
N TRP A 43 7.06 -7.83 6.04
CA TRP A 43 8.01 -7.70 4.92
C TRP A 43 9.35 -8.35 5.26
N ASN A 44 9.82 -8.21 6.50
CA ASN A 44 11.05 -8.86 6.91
C ASN A 44 10.93 -10.38 6.82
N ALA A 45 9.81 -10.94 7.24
CA ALA A 45 9.58 -12.36 7.14
C ALA A 45 9.57 -12.81 5.68
N TYR A 46 8.94 -12.05 4.81
CA TYR A 46 8.89 -12.37 3.38
C TYR A 46 10.29 -12.33 2.76
N THR A 47 11.03 -11.23 3.00
CA THR A 47 12.36 -11.08 2.41
C THR A 47 13.34 -12.11 2.95
N GLU A 48 13.19 -12.49 4.21
CA GLU A 48 13.99 -13.57 4.77
C GLU A 48 13.74 -14.90 4.03
N SER A 49 12.48 -15.17 3.70
CA SER A 49 12.12 -16.37 2.94
C SER A 49 12.66 -16.34 1.50
N VAL A 50 12.74 -15.14 0.91
CA VAL A 50 13.33 -14.98 -0.41
C VAL A 50 14.83 -15.28 -0.38
N GLY A 51 15.51 -14.95 0.72
CA GLY A 51 16.93 -15.18 0.88
C GLY A 51 17.76 -14.11 0.20
N GLU A 52 18.92 -14.52 -0.30
CA GLU A 52 19.88 -13.58 -0.90
C GLU A 52 19.56 -13.20 -2.34
N ARG A 53 18.56 -13.82 -2.90
CA ARG A 53 18.14 -13.50 -4.26
C ARG A 53 17.68 -12.04 -4.34
N GLU A 54 18.03 -11.36 -5.41
CA GLU A 54 17.58 -10.00 -5.64
C GLU A 54 16.06 -9.96 -5.81
N LEU A 55 15.42 -8.95 -5.25
CA LEU A 55 13.98 -8.78 -5.39
C LEU A 55 13.63 -8.39 -6.84
N ASN A 56 12.51 -8.89 -7.31
CA ASN A 56 12.03 -8.61 -8.66
C ASN A 56 10.60 -8.05 -8.60
N SER A 57 9.98 -7.81 -9.75
CA SER A 57 8.67 -7.20 -9.79
C SER A 57 7.58 -8.06 -9.14
N LYS A 58 7.70 -9.38 -9.23
CA LYS A 58 6.74 -10.27 -8.56
C LYS A 58 6.83 -10.13 -7.05
N ASP A 59 8.05 -10.00 -6.53
CA ASP A 59 8.24 -9.80 -5.10
C ASP A 59 7.57 -8.51 -4.64
N VAL A 60 7.70 -7.45 -5.42
CA VAL A 60 7.08 -6.18 -5.07
C VAL A 60 5.56 -6.32 -5.01
N ALA A 61 4.97 -7.01 -5.98
CA ALA A 61 3.52 -7.24 -5.98
C ALA A 61 3.10 -8.01 -4.72
N VAL A 62 3.87 -9.05 -4.35
CA VAL A 62 3.59 -9.80 -3.13
C VAL A 62 3.72 -8.91 -1.90
N MET A 63 4.76 -8.08 -1.85
CA MET A 63 4.96 -7.18 -0.73
C MET A 63 3.84 -6.15 -0.61
N MET A 64 3.27 -5.72 -1.73
CA MET A 64 2.10 -4.84 -1.70
C MET A 64 0.85 -5.56 -1.22
N ILE A 65 0.69 -6.84 -1.58
CA ILE A 65 -0.39 -7.65 -1.03
C ILE A 65 -0.27 -7.72 0.49
N ILE A 66 0.93 -7.93 0.98
CA ILE A 66 1.22 -8.00 2.42
C ILE A 66 0.85 -6.67 3.09
N LEU A 67 1.20 -5.55 2.45
CA LEU A 67 0.86 -4.23 2.99
C LEU A 67 -0.66 -4.08 3.12
N LYS A 68 -1.40 -4.49 2.10
CA LYS A 68 -2.86 -4.42 2.13
C LYS A 68 -3.44 -5.38 3.15
N ALA A 69 -2.84 -6.56 3.29
CA ALA A 69 -3.28 -7.52 4.32
C ALA A 69 -3.11 -6.95 5.72
N ALA A 70 -2.03 -6.21 5.96
CA ALA A 70 -1.81 -5.59 7.26
C ALA A 70 -2.90 -4.57 7.60
N ARG A 71 -3.44 -3.89 6.59
CA ARG A 71 -4.56 -2.96 6.79
C ARG A 71 -5.82 -3.69 7.21
N LEU A 72 -6.03 -4.88 6.70
CA LEU A 72 -7.19 -5.70 7.05
C LEU A 72 -7.12 -6.19 8.51
N ALA A 73 -5.96 -6.23 9.09
CA ALA A 73 -5.84 -6.59 10.51
C ALA A 73 -6.55 -5.58 11.40
N ASN A 74 -6.57 -4.31 10.99
CA ASN A 74 -7.26 -3.26 11.73
C ASN A 74 -8.73 -3.13 11.30
N ASP A 75 -9.00 -3.31 10.02
CA ASP A 75 -10.35 -3.21 9.46
C ASP A 75 -10.57 -4.33 8.44
N PRO A 76 -11.04 -5.50 8.91
CA PRO A 76 -11.17 -6.68 8.03
C PRO A 76 -12.14 -6.50 6.87
N SER A 77 -13.02 -5.52 6.95
CA SER A 77 -14.00 -5.29 5.89
C SER A 77 -13.63 -4.13 4.96
N HIS A 78 -12.40 -3.61 5.07
CA HIS A 78 -11.97 -2.50 4.23
C HIS A 78 -11.91 -2.92 2.77
N ARG A 79 -12.95 -2.52 2.04
CA ARG A 79 -13.16 -3.00 0.68
C ARG A 79 -12.01 -2.65 -0.28
N ASP A 80 -11.49 -1.43 -0.19
CA ASP A 80 -10.40 -1.02 -1.08
C ASP A 80 -9.17 -1.90 -0.92
N SER A 81 -8.86 -2.31 0.31
CA SER A 81 -7.72 -3.20 0.55
C SER A 81 -7.98 -4.58 -0.04
N ILE A 82 -9.20 -5.09 0.07
CA ILE A 82 -9.57 -6.39 -0.51
C ILE A 82 -9.44 -6.33 -2.03
N ILE A 83 -9.94 -5.26 -2.65
CA ILE A 83 -9.84 -5.07 -4.09
C ILE A 83 -8.38 -4.98 -4.52
N ASP A 84 -7.58 -4.22 -3.78
CA ASP A 84 -6.16 -4.04 -4.12
C ASP A 84 -5.38 -5.35 -4.02
N ILE A 85 -5.69 -6.18 -3.03
CA ILE A 85 -5.06 -7.50 -2.92
C ILE A 85 -5.34 -8.33 -4.18
N CYS A 86 -6.59 -8.34 -4.62
CA CYS A 86 -6.97 -9.06 -5.83
C CYS A 86 -6.24 -8.49 -7.04
N GLY A 87 -6.14 -7.17 -7.12
CA GLY A 87 -5.45 -6.50 -8.22
C GLY A 87 -3.99 -6.87 -8.29
N TYR A 88 -3.27 -6.78 -7.17
CA TYR A 88 -1.85 -7.14 -7.15
C TYR A 88 -1.66 -8.62 -7.45
N ALA A 89 -2.54 -9.48 -6.94
CA ALA A 89 -2.46 -10.91 -7.24
C ALA A 89 -2.57 -11.16 -8.74
N ALA A 90 -3.51 -10.48 -9.40
CA ALA A 90 -3.65 -10.60 -10.86
C ALA A 90 -2.41 -10.07 -11.60
N LEU A 91 -1.80 -9.00 -11.08
CA LEU A 91 -0.62 -8.42 -11.70
C LEU A 91 0.61 -9.35 -11.64
N ILE A 92 0.67 -10.23 -10.66
CA ILE A 92 1.79 -11.19 -10.54
C ILE A 92 1.91 -12.01 -11.82
N GLU A 93 0.79 -12.45 -12.38
CA GLU A 93 0.81 -13.23 -13.61
C GLU A 93 1.35 -12.44 -14.81
N ARG A 94 1.33 -11.13 -14.74
CA ARG A 94 1.77 -10.25 -15.82
C ARG A 94 3.23 -9.82 -15.67
N CYS A 95 3.86 -10.13 -14.55
CA CYS A 95 5.26 -9.81 -14.33
C CYS A 95 6.14 -10.77 -15.10
N ARG A 96 7.22 -10.25 -15.68
CA ARG A 96 8.10 -11.04 -16.54
C ARG A 96 9.52 -11.14 -16.03
N ASP A 97 9.79 -10.58 -14.87
CA ASP A 97 11.13 -10.62 -14.29
C ASP A 97 11.58 -12.07 -14.09
N GLY A 98 12.82 -12.36 -14.50
CA GLY A 98 13.38 -13.66 -14.29
C GLY A 98 12.83 -14.74 -15.21
N GLN A 99 12.01 -14.38 -16.20
CA GLN A 99 11.49 -15.35 -17.16
C GLN A 99 12.35 -15.34 -18.41
N GLU A 100 12.56 -16.52 -18.96
CA GLU A 100 13.25 -16.66 -20.21
C GLU A 100 12.25 -16.54 -21.35
N ASN A 101 12.67 -15.90 -22.40
CA ASN A 101 11.79 -15.70 -23.56
C ASN A 101 12.03 -16.73 -24.63
#